data_a17294b16a83890c4158d9c31a290492
#
_entry.id   a17294b16a83890c4158d9c31a290492
#
_cell.length_a   1.000
_cell.length_b   1.000
_cell.length_c   1.000
_cell.angle_alpha   90.00
_cell.angle_beta   90.00
_cell.angle_gamma   90.00
#
_symmetry.space_group_name_H-M   'P 1'
#
loop_
_entity.id
_entity.type
_entity.pdbx_description
1 polymer ?
#
loop_
_entity_poly.entity_id
_entity_poly.type
_entity_poly.pdbx_seq_one_letter_code
_entity_poly.pdbx_strand_id
1 'polypeptide(L)'
;FNAGAYHAGLEANKRKLAQELFIKDKVNIIVATIAFGMGIDKPDVRLVVHYTFPKTLEGYYQEIGRAGRDGLKSECVLFYTYADTRKHEFFINQIRDKKLRDTAQEKLDEVLSYCELTTCRKKYLLKYFGEDLKSDNCQSCDCCTAVRETFDSSEIAKKIMSAILRTDSHYGKNYIIEVLLG
;
A
#
# COMPACT_ATOMS: atom_id res chain seq x y z
N PHE A 1 -21.26 -12.16 -9.67
CA PHE A 1 -20.35 -11.20 -10.30
C PHE A 1 -19.76 -11.79 -11.55
N ASN A 2 -19.65 -10.99 -12.62
CA ASN A 2 -19.00 -11.37 -13.86
C ASN A 2 -17.52 -10.96 -13.79
N ALA A 3 -16.65 -11.94 -13.53
CA ALA A 3 -15.22 -11.70 -13.27
C ALA A 3 -14.35 -12.51 -14.24
N GLY A 4 -13.24 -11.91 -14.67
CA GLY A 4 -12.21 -12.55 -15.48
C GLY A 4 -10.88 -12.60 -14.75
N ALA A 5 -10.04 -13.57 -15.08
CA ALA A 5 -8.68 -13.70 -14.58
C ALA A 5 -7.67 -13.24 -15.63
N TYR A 6 -6.57 -12.60 -15.19
CA TYR A 6 -5.47 -12.20 -16.04
C TYR A 6 -4.11 -12.34 -15.33
N HIS A 7 -3.27 -13.23 -15.79
CA HIS A 7 -1.92 -13.43 -15.26
C HIS A 7 -0.96 -13.97 -16.34
N ALA A 8 0.33 -13.86 -16.10
CA ALA A 8 1.36 -14.24 -17.07
C ALA A 8 1.33 -15.74 -17.46
N GLY A 9 0.81 -16.62 -16.59
CA GLY A 9 0.65 -18.04 -16.86
C GLY A 9 -0.52 -18.41 -17.79
N LEU A 10 -1.37 -17.45 -18.19
CA LEU A 10 -2.41 -17.69 -19.21
C LEU A 10 -1.80 -17.62 -20.60
N GLU A 11 -2.34 -18.42 -21.51
CA GLU A 11 -2.07 -18.35 -22.94
C GLU A 11 -2.36 -16.94 -23.50
N ALA A 12 -1.57 -16.50 -24.49
CA ALA A 12 -1.70 -15.16 -25.07
C ALA A 12 -3.13 -14.85 -25.54
N ASN A 13 -3.80 -15.81 -26.18
CA ASN A 13 -5.17 -15.64 -26.67
C ASN A 13 -6.18 -15.45 -25.52
N LYS A 14 -6.02 -16.19 -24.42
CA LYS A 14 -6.89 -16.04 -23.24
C LYS A 14 -6.69 -14.70 -22.56
N ARG A 15 -5.45 -14.21 -22.49
CA ARG A 15 -5.14 -12.87 -21.96
C ARG A 15 -5.79 -11.78 -22.82
N LYS A 16 -5.65 -11.87 -24.14
CA LYS A 16 -6.25 -10.92 -25.08
C LYS A 16 -7.77 -10.90 -24.94
N LEU A 17 -8.40 -12.08 -24.89
CA LEU A 17 -9.85 -12.20 -24.72
C LEU A 17 -10.33 -11.58 -23.40
N ALA A 18 -9.67 -11.88 -22.27
CA ALA A 18 -10.02 -11.31 -20.97
C ALA A 18 -9.93 -9.78 -20.99
N GLN A 19 -8.89 -9.23 -21.60
CA GLN A 19 -8.73 -7.79 -21.78
C GLN A 19 -9.84 -7.17 -22.65
N GLU A 20 -10.14 -7.77 -23.79
CA GLU A 20 -11.21 -7.29 -24.67
C GLU A 20 -12.58 -7.32 -24.00
N LEU A 21 -12.89 -8.39 -23.27
CA LEU A 21 -14.16 -8.52 -22.53
C LEU A 21 -14.27 -7.44 -21.45
N PHE A 22 -13.20 -7.12 -20.77
CA PHE A 22 -13.18 -6.07 -19.76
C PHE A 22 -13.34 -4.67 -20.38
N ILE A 23 -12.61 -4.37 -21.46
CA ILE A 23 -12.72 -3.08 -22.16
C ILE A 23 -14.14 -2.88 -22.74
N LYS A 24 -14.79 -3.94 -23.20
CA LYS A 24 -16.15 -3.91 -23.76
C LYS A 24 -17.28 -4.06 -22.73
N ASP A 25 -17.00 -3.95 -21.45
CA ASP A 25 -17.95 -4.09 -20.32
C ASP A 25 -18.72 -5.43 -20.30
N LYS A 26 -18.18 -6.48 -20.93
CA LYS A 26 -18.72 -7.84 -20.87
C LYS A 26 -18.30 -8.55 -19.57
N VAL A 27 -17.20 -8.11 -18.97
CA VAL A 27 -16.71 -8.52 -17.67
C VAL A 27 -16.47 -7.27 -16.85
N ASN A 28 -17.04 -7.21 -15.64
CA ASN A 28 -17.01 -6.00 -14.81
C ASN A 28 -15.83 -6.01 -13.82
N ILE A 29 -15.28 -7.19 -13.54
CA ILE A 29 -14.18 -7.36 -12.58
C ILE A 29 -13.05 -8.13 -13.25
N ILE A 30 -11.84 -7.62 -13.14
CA ILE A 30 -10.63 -8.36 -13.50
C ILE A 30 -9.82 -8.64 -12.24
N VAL A 31 -9.54 -9.91 -11.99
CA VAL A 31 -8.58 -10.35 -10.97
C VAL A 31 -7.25 -10.62 -11.68
N ALA A 32 -6.27 -9.78 -11.38
CA ALA A 32 -5.04 -9.77 -12.17
C ALA A 32 -3.78 -9.68 -11.32
N THR A 33 -2.68 -10.17 -11.86
CA THR A 33 -1.34 -9.81 -11.39
C THR A 33 -0.88 -8.50 -12.06
N ILE A 34 0.29 -7.99 -11.67
CA ILE A 34 0.93 -6.81 -12.28
C ILE A 34 1.04 -6.90 -13.82
N ALA A 35 0.95 -8.11 -14.38
CA ALA A 35 0.98 -8.33 -15.84
C ALA A 35 -0.21 -7.69 -16.59
N PHE A 36 -1.32 -7.42 -15.90
CA PHE A 36 -2.49 -6.73 -16.47
C PHE A 36 -2.25 -5.24 -16.73
N GLY A 37 -1.13 -4.72 -16.26
CA GLY A 37 -0.89 -3.28 -16.22
C GLY A 37 -0.48 -2.64 -17.54
N MET A 38 0.26 -3.31 -18.38
CA MET A 38 0.81 -2.71 -19.61
C MET A 38 -0.22 -2.73 -20.73
N GLY A 39 -0.65 -1.53 -21.19
CA GLY A 39 -1.51 -1.40 -22.36
C GLY A 39 -3.02 -1.42 -22.12
N ILE A 40 -3.49 -1.30 -20.87
CA ILE A 40 -4.92 -1.14 -20.59
C ILE A 40 -5.27 0.33 -20.48
N ASP A 41 -6.05 0.77 -21.45
CA ASP A 41 -6.61 2.12 -21.50
C ASP A 41 -8.14 2.07 -21.42
N LYS A 42 -8.65 1.69 -20.24
CA LYS A 42 -10.06 1.78 -19.88
C LYS A 42 -10.25 3.01 -19.00
N PRO A 43 -10.96 4.05 -19.48
CA PRO A 43 -11.04 5.31 -18.77
C PRO A 43 -11.89 5.26 -17.50
N ASP A 44 -12.88 4.40 -17.46
CA ASP A 44 -13.94 4.34 -16.46
C ASP A 44 -13.74 3.25 -15.39
N VAL A 45 -12.52 2.92 -15.05
CA VAL A 45 -12.23 2.05 -13.90
C VAL A 45 -12.62 2.78 -12.62
N ARG A 46 -13.63 2.25 -11.91
CA ARG A 46 -14.16 2.88 -10.69
C ARG A 46 -13.50 2.42 -9.41
N LEU A 47 -12.90 1.22 -9.41
CA LEU A 47 -12.30 0.63 -8.23
C LEU A 47 -11.03 -0.12 -8.58
N VAL A 48 -9.95 0.15 -7.87
CA VAL A 48 -8.71 -0.63 -7.88
C VAL A 48 -8.47 -1.17 -6.48
N VAL A 49 -8.38 -2.50 -6.38
CA VAL A 49 -8.16 -3.18 -5.10
C VAL A 49 -6.82 -3.91 -5.11
N HIS A 50 -5.94 -3.54 -4.21
CA HIS A 50 -4.73 -4.28 -3.92
C HIS A 50 -5.02 -5.26 -2.78
N TYR A 51 -5.20 -6.53 -3.13
CA TYR A 51 -5.37 -7.62 -2.16
C TYR A 51 -4.01 -8.08 -1.59
N THR A 52 -2.96 -7.88 -2.36
CA THR A 52 -1.58 -8.16 -1.94
C THR A 52 -0.81 -6.86 -1.83
N PHE A 53 0.09 -6.80 -0.86
CA PHE A 53 0.95 -5.68 -0.59
C PHE A 53 1.86 -5.37 -1.80
N PRO A 54 1.90 -4.12 -2.29
CA PRO A 54 2.76 -3.73 -3.42
C PRO A 54 4.23 -3.75 -3.00
N LYS A 55 5.11 -4.01 -3.96
CA LYS A 55 6.56 -4.08 -3.71
C LYS A 55 7.21 -2.70 -3.56
N THR A 56 6.68 -1.70 -4.24
CA THR A 56 7.21 -0.34 -4.26
C THR A 56 6.08 0.68 -4.40
N LEU A 57 6.31 1.91 -3.96
CA LEU A 57 5.35 3.01 -4.13
C LEU A 57 5.13 3.38 -5.59
N GLU A 58 6.17 3.29 -6.41
CA GLU A 58 6.06 3.55 -7.85
C GLU A 58 5.12 2.55 -8.54
N GLY A 59 5.26 1.26 -8.20
CA GLY A 59 4.37 0.20 -8.67
C GLY A 59 2.93 0.46 -8.24
N TYR A 60 2.72 0.74 -6.97
CA TYR A 60 1.42 1.10 -6.43
C TYR A 60 0.80 2.30 -7.15
N TYR A 61 1.56 3.38 -7.29
CA TYR A 61 1.10 4.61 -7.96
C TYR A 61 0.71 4.36 -9.42
N GLN A 62 1.51 3.57 -10.14
CA GLN A 62 1.22 3.18 -11.52
C GLN A 62 -0.07 2.36 -11.62
N GLU A 63 -0.34 1.50 -10.65
CA GLU A 63 -1.52 0.64 -10.63
C GLU A 63 -2.79 1.43 -10.26
N ILE A 64 -2.74 2.28 -9.24
CA ILE A 64 -3.87 3.15 -8.88
C ILE A 64 -4.15 4.24 -9.93
N GLY A 65 -3.13 4.66 -10.69
CA GLY A 65 -3.27 5.61 -11.81
C GLY A 65 -4.10 5.10 -12.98
N ARG A 66 -4.65 3.88 -12.91
CA ARG A 66 -5.63 3.34 -13.86
C ARG A 66 -7.05 3.71 -13.52
N ALA A 67 -7.31 4.09 -12.27
CA ALA A 67 -8.63 4.46 -11.81
C ALA A 67 -8.99 5.88 -12.25
N GLY A 68 -10.23 6.08 -12.73
CA GLY A 68 -10.80 7.40 -12.99
C GLY A 68 -10.10 8.25 -14.03
N ARG A 69 -9.57 7.65 -15.09
CA ARG A 69 -8.93 8.40 -16.19
C ARG A 69 -9.87 9.33 -16.96
N ASP A 70 -11.16 9.12 -16.82
CA ASP A 70 -12.22 9.99 -17.35
C ASP A 70 -12.50 11.21 -16.44
N GLY A 71 -11.76 11.38 -15.35
CA GLY A 71 -11.93 12.44 -14.37
C GLY A 71 -13.06 12.23 -13.37
N LEU A 72 -13.83 11.15 -13.47
CA LEU A 72 -14.88 10.84 -12.51
C LEU A 72 -14.31 10.17 -11.24
N LYS A 73 -15.09 10.27 -10.15
CA LYS A 73 -14.69 9.69 -8.85
C LYS A 73 -14.42 8.21 -8.98
N SER A 74 -13.30 7.79 -8.46
CA SER A 74 -12.87 6.40 -8.36
C SER A 74 -12.24 6.14 -6.98
N GLU A 75 -12.18 4.89 -6.59
CA GLU A 75 -11.67 4.48 -5.30
C GLU A 75 -10.50 3.51 -5.47
N CYS A 76 -9.48 3.65 -4.62
CA CYS A 76 -8.34 2.75 -4.55
C CYS A 76 -8.24 2.21 -3.13
N VAL A 77 -8.31 0.89 -2.99
CA VAL A 77 -8.27 0.20 -1.71
C VAL A 77 -7.01 -0.66 -1.65
N LEU A 78 -6.25 -0.52 -0.56
CA LEU A 78 -5.10 -1.36 -0.28
C LEU A 78 -5.34 -2.11 1.04
N PHE A 79 -5.41 -3.44 0.96
CA PHE A 79 -5.38 -4.30 2.13
C PHE A 79 -3.95 -4.49 2.60
N TYR A 80 -3.72 -4.25 3.87
CA TYR A 80 -2.41 -4.33 4.49
C TYR A 80 -2.48 -5.02 5.84
N THR A 81 -1.56 -5.97 6.05
CA THR A 81 -1.26 -6.54 7.36
C THR A 81 0.25 -6.60 7.56
N TYR A 82 0.70 -6.48 8.80
CA TYR A 82 2.14 -6.60 9.09
C TYR A 82 2.72 -7.96 8.67
N ALA A 83 1.90 -9.01 8.61
CA ALA A 83 2.33 -10.33 8.14
C ALA A 83 2.74 -10.35 6.65
N ASP A 84 2.21 -9.42 5.84
CA ASP A 84 2.55 -9.35 4.42
C ASP A 84 3.99 -8.91 4.20
N THR A 85 4.55 -8.10 5.11
CA THR A 85 5.94 -7.64 5.03
C THR A 85 6.93 -8.79 5.11
N ARG A 86 6.66 -9.79 5.95
CA ARG A 86 7.55 -10.93 6.13
C ARG A 86 7.76 -11.75 4.86
N LYS A 87 6.77 -11.81 3.97
CA LYS A 87 6.92 -12.45 2.67
C LYS A 87 7.91 -11.69 1.79
N HIS A 88 7.82 -10.35 1.78
CA HIS A 88 8.74 -9.51 1.03
C HIS A 88 10.16 -9.58 1.60
N GLU A 89 10.31 -9.47 2.91
CA GLU A 89 11.59 -9.62 3.63
C GLU A 89 12.26 -10.97 3.32
N PHE A 90 11.49 -12.05 3.28
CA PHE A 90 12.01 -13.37 2.92
C PHE A 90 12.64 -13.37 1.52
N PHE A 91 12.02 -12.76 0.51
CA PHE A 91 12.57 -12.66 -0.83
C PHE A 91 13.73 -11.67 -0.91
N ILE A 92 13.66 -10.54 -0.20
CA ILE A 92 14.73 -9.54 -0.13
C ILE A 92 15.99 -10.16 0.45
N ASN A 93 15.88 -10.96 1.52
CA ASN A 93 17.01 -11.64 2.15
C ASN A 93 17.70 -12.68 1.26
N GLN A 94 17.05 -13.12 0.18
CA GLN A 94 17.68 -14.02 -0.81
C GLN A 94 18.52 -13.27 -1.85
N ILE A 95 18.45 -11.96 -1.91
CA ILE A 95 19.25 -11.14 -2.82
C ILE A 95 20.70 -11.16 -2.34
N ARG A 96 21.60 -11.71 -3.16
CA ARG A 96 23.03 -11.85 -2.83
C ARG A 96 23.78 -10.52 -2.84
N ASP A 97 23.47 -9.66 -3.82
CA ASP A 97 24.07 -8.34 -3.91
C ASP A 97 23.54 -7.46 -2.79
N LYS A 98 24.49 -6.97 -1.95
CA LYS A 98 24.16 -6.16 -0.78
C LYS A 98 23.45 -4.85 -1.18
N LYS A 99 23.94 -4.16 -2.20
CA LYS A 99 23.39 -2.88 -2.64
C LYS A 99 21.95 -3.04 -3.15
N LEU A 100 21.69 -4.07 -3.95
CA LEU A 100 20.35 -4.38 -4.44
C LEU A 100 19.41 -4.77 -3.30
N ARG A 101 19.91 -5.52 -2.31
CA ARG A 101 19.12 -5.89 -1.12
C ARG A 101 18.77 -4.68 -0.28
N ASP A 102 19.74 -3.81 0.00
CA ASP A 102 19.52 -2.59 0.78
C ASP A 102 18.50 -1.68 0.07
N THR A 103 18.62 -1.48 -1.23
CA THR A 103 17.63 -0.73 -2.03
C THR A 103 16.24 -1.38 -1.99
N ALA A 104 16.15 -2.71 -2.07
CA ALA A 104 14.86 -3.40 -2.00
C ALA A 104 14.21 -3.25 -0.61
N GLN A 105 15.01 -3.24 0.45
CA GLN A 105 14.54 -2.99 1.82
C GLN A 105 14.03 -1.55 1.96
N GLU A 106 14.78 -0.56 1.49
CA GLU A 106 14.34 0.85 1.49
C GLU A 106 12.99 1.02 0.80
N LYS A 107 12.79 0.39 -0.36
CA LYS A 107 11.52 0.43 -1.09
C LYS A 107 10.37 -0.22 -0.32
N LEU A 108 10.62 -1.32 0.37
CA LEU A 108 9.65 -1.95 1.25
C LEU A 108 9.26 -1.02 2.40
N ASP A 109 10.24 -0.40 3.05
CA ASP A 109 10.03 0.50 4.19
C ASP A 109 9.25 1.76 3.78
N GLU A 110 9.45 2.27 2.55
CA GLU A 110 8.66 3.37 1.97
C GLU A 110 7.17 3.00 1.85
N VAL A 111 6.86 1.79 1.34
CA VAL A 111 5.46 1.32 1.23
C VAL A 111 4.84 1.10 2.61
N LEU A 112 5.60 0.54 3.56
CA LEU A 112 5.17 0.39 4.95
C LEU A 112 4.82 1.74 5.57
N SER A 113 5.72 2.71 5.44
CA SER A 113 5.51 4.07 5.93
C SER A 113 4.24 4.68 5.33
N TYR A 114 3.98 4.45 4.04
CA TYR A 114 2.75 4.89 3.38
C TYR A 114 1.50 4.22 3.96
N CYS A 115 1.54 2.91 4.24
CA CYS A 115 0.40 2.18 4.82
C CYS A 115 0.06 2.66 6.24
N GLU A 116 1.07 3.02 7.03
CA GLU A 116 0.95 3.44 8.42
C GLU A 116 0.71 4.95 8.61
N LEU A 117 0.56 5.70 7.51
CA LEU A 117 0.32 7.12 7.57
C LEU A 117 -0.92 7.48 8.39
N THR A 118 -0.77 8.50 9.22
CA THR A 118 -1.87 9.19 9.89
C THR A 118 -2.20 10.55 9.25
N THR A 119 -1.39 10.97 8.28
CA THR A 119 -1.50 12.22 7.52
C THR A 119 -2.01 11.96 6.12
N CYS A 120 -2.21 13.02 5.33
CA CYS A 120 -2.76 12.93 3.98
C CYS A 120 -1.94 12.03 3.06
N ARG A 121 -2.53 10.92 2.59
CA ARG A 121 -1.89 9.96 1.67
C ARG A 121 -1.56 10.58 0.32
N LYS A 122 -2.44 11.43 -0.21
CA LYS A 122 -2.20 12.11 -1.49
C LYS A 122 -1.01 13.05 -1.40
N LYS A 123 -0.89 13.81 -0.29
CA LYS A 123 0.26 14.69 -0.06
C LYS A 123 1.57 13.90 0.00
N TYR A 124 1.56 12.76 0.70
CA TYR A 124 2.74 11.90 0.79
C TYR A 124 3.18 11.38 -0.58
N LEU A 125 2.24 10.83 -1.38
CA LEU A 125 2.55 10.33 -2.72
C LEU A 125 3.07 11.44 -3.65
N LEU A 126 2.42 12.60 -3.70
CA LEU A 126 2.87 13.71 -4.52
C LEU A 126 4.28 14.16 -4.13
N LYS A 127 4.55 14.30 -2.82
CA LYS A 127 5.88 14.64 -2.32
C LYS A 127 6.93 13.60 -2.71
N TYR A 128 6.59 12.32 -2.68
CA TYR A 128 7.47 11.23 -3.09
C TYR A 128 7.92 11.38 -4.56
N PHE A 129 7.02 11.85 -5.43
CA PHE A 129 7.31 12.12 -6.84
C PHE A 129 7.80 13.55 -7.13
N GLY A 130 8.14 14.32 -6.11
CA GLY A 130 8.68 15.67 -6.25
C GLY A 130 7.64 16.77 -6.49
N GLU A 131 6.36 16.47 -6.25
CA GLU A 131 5.27 17.43 -6.32
C GLU A 131 4.76 17.82 -4.94
N ASP A 132 4.35 19.08 -4.79
CA ASP A 132 3.78 19.59 -3.54
C ASP A 132 2.26 19.81 -3.64
N LEU A 133 1.54 19.22 -2.69
CA LEU A 133 0.13 19.57 -2.48
C LEU A 133 0.04 20.81 -1.58
N LYS A 134 -0.58 21.89 -2.08
CA LYS A 134 -0.73 23.15 -1.36
C LYS A 134 -1.54 23.04 -0.06
N SER A 135 -2.39 22.01 0.05
CA SER A 135 -3.23 21.75 1.22
C SER A 135 -2.74 20.53 2.00
N ASP A 136 -2.84 20.56 3.32
CA ASP A 136 -2.55 19.40 4.18
C ASP A 136 -3.68 18.35 4.15
N ASN A 137 -4.83 18.69 3.59
CA ASN A 137 -6.01 17.84 3.51
C ASN A 137 -6.50 17.74 2.06
N CYS A 138 -6.51 16.53 1.48
CA CYS A 138 -7.00 16.29 0.13
C CYS A 138 -8.51 16.04 0.05
N GLN A 139 -9.20 15.98 1.19
CA GLN A 139 -10.66 15.72 1.31
C GLN A 139 -11.14 14.41 0.65
N SER A 140 -10.24 13.48 0.33
CA SER A 140 -10.59 12.26 -0.41
C SER A 140 -9.96 10.98 0.11
N CYS A 141 -8.80 11.04 0.77
CA CYS A 141 -8.19 9.83 1.34
C CYS A 141 -8.75 9.53 2.73
N ASP A 142 -8.63 8.26 3.15
CA ASP A 142 -9.07 7.78 4.45
C ASP A 142 -8.52 8.59 5.63
N CYS A 143 -7.25 9.01 5.56
CA CYS A 143 -6.63 9.83 6.59
C CYS A 143 -7.27 11.23 6.71
N CYS A 144 -7.80 11.76 5.60
CA CYS A 144 -8.42 13.09 5.58
C CYS A 144 -9.92 13.07 5.85
N THR A 145 -10.59 11.95 5.57
CA THR A 145 -12.06 11.83 5.68
C THR A 145 -12.52 11.09 6.93
N ALA A 146 -11.64 10.28 7.54
CA ALA A 146 -11.96 9.57 8.77
C ALA A 146 -12.07 10.54 9.95
N VAL A 147 -13.16 10.43 10.68
CA VAL A 147 -13.28 11.04 12.01
C VAL A 147 -12.46 10.20 12.97
N ARG A 148 -11.34 10.74 13.44
CA ARG A 148 -10.47 10.06 14.42
C ARG A 148 -10.68 10.69 15.78
N GLU A 149 -11.11 9.88 16.72
CA GLU A 149 -11.04 10.27 18.12
C GLU A 149 -9.57 10.30 18.55
N THR A 150 -9.15 11.43 19.07
CA THR A 150 -7.80 11.59 19.62
C THR A 150 -7.90 11.76 21.12
N PHE A 151 -6.94 11.21 21.85
CA PHE A 151 -6.80 11.41 23.29
C PHE A 151 -5.37 11.87 23.62
N ASP A 152 -5.21 12.57 24.72
CA ASP A 152 -3.89 12.93 25.21
C ASP A 152 -3.16 11.69 25.72
N SER A 153 -2.16 11.26 24.96
CA SER A 153 -1.34 10.08 25.29
C SER A 153 -0.07 10.44 26.09
N SER A 154 0.10 11.68 26.54
CA SER A 154 1.33 12.17 27.21
C SER A 154 1.73 11.32 28.41
N GLU A 155 0.77 10.94 29.26
CA GLU A 155 1.05 10.10 30.43
C GLU A 155 1.41 8.65 30.05
N ILE A 156 0.76 8.10 29.03
CA ILE A 156 1.09 6.78 28.49
C ILE A 156 2.50 6.79 27.89
N ALA A 157 2.83 7.79 27.10
CA ALA A 157 4.15 7.96 26.52
C ALA A 157 5.24 8.06 27.58
N LYS A 158 5.03 8.84 28.66
CA LYS A 158 5.95 8.93 29.79
C LYS A 158 6.18 7.58 30.45
N LYS A 159 5.10 6.81 30.69
CA LYS A 159 5.21 5.47 31.27
C LYS A 159 6.01 4.52 30.40
N ILE A 160 5.76 4.50 29.10
CA ILE A 160 6.51 3.69 28.14
C ILE A 160 8.00 4.08 28.14
N MET A 161 8.31 5.37 27.99
CA MET A 161 9.70 5.85 28.02
C MET A 161 10.39 5.52 29.34
N SER A 162 9.70 5.68 30.46
CA SER A 162 10.24 5.31 31.78
C SER A 162 10.54 3.82 31.91
N ALA A 163 9.66 2.95 31.38
CA ALA A 163 9.89 1.51 31.36
C ALA A 163 11.12 1.15 30.49
N ILE A 164 11.24 1.74 29.31
CA ILE A 164 12.39 1.53 28.41
C ILE A 164 13.69 1.95 29.10
N LEU A 165 13.73 3.12 29.72
CA LEU A 165 14.91 3.63 30.42
C LEU A 165 15.30 2.75 31.63
N ARG A 166 14.32 2.28 32.40
CA ARG A 166 14.57 1.41 33.58
C ARG A 166 15.05 0.01 33.22
N THR A 167 14.82 -0.40 31.98
CA THR A 167 15.27 -1.68 31.44
C THR A 167 16.52 -1.53 30.55
N ASP A 168 17.23 -0.42 30.66
CA ASP A 168 18.46 -0.10 29.94
C ASP A 168 18.34 -0.22 28.40
N SER A 169 17.12 -0.08 27.85
CA SER A 169 16.83 -0.18 26.41
C SER A 169 17.24 -1.51 25.75
N HIS A 170 17.42 -2.58 26.53
CA HIS A 170 17.91 -3.88 26.03
C HIS A 170 16.80 -4.84 25.59
N TYR A 171 15.54 -4.54 25.92
CA TYR A 171 14.42 -5.46 25.72
C TYR A 171 13.50 -5.03 24.58
N GLY A 172 12.98 -6.01 23.84
CA GLY A 172 12.01 -5.79 22.76
C GLY A 172 10.64 -5.33 23.27
N LYS A 173 9.79 -4.87 22.34
CA LYS A 173 8.48 -4.28 22.65
C LYS A 173 7.59 -5.18 23.52
N ASN A 174 7.59 -6.52 23.31
CA ASN A 174 6.73 -7.43 24.04
C ASN A 174 7.08 -7.45 25.53
N TYR A 175 8.36 -7.46 25.88
CA TYR A 175 8.80 -7.37 27.25
C TYR A 175 8.38 -6.04 27.91
N ILE A 176 8.53 -4.91 27.19
CA ILE A 176 8.09 -3.61 27.70
C ILE A 176 6.57 -3.58 27.93
N ILE A 177 5.79 -4.22 27.04
CA ILE A 177 4.34 -4.35 27.23
C ILE A 177 4.02 -5.15 28.50
N GLU A 178 4.69 -6.28 28.72
CA GLU A 178 4.52 -7.11 29.94
C GLU A 178 4.86 -6.32 31.21
N VAL A 179 5.99 -5.58 31.20
CA VAL A 179 6.38 -4.71 32.33
C VAL A 179 5.35 -3.62 32.62
N LEU A 180 4.64 -3.12 31.60
CA LEU A 180 3.62 -2.08 31.77
C LEU A 180 2.28 -2.62 32.22
N LEU A 181 2.00 -3.88 31.93
CA LEU A 181 0.75 -4.54 32.31
C LEU A 181 0.82 -5.14 33.73
N GLY A 182 2.00 -5.42 34.28
CA GLY A 182 2.25 -5.97 35.62
C GLY A 182 2.43 -7.47 35.58
#